data_215dd45d1e9b83c382aab475cffd6cda
#
_entry.id   215dd45d1e9b83c382aab475cffd6cda
#
_cell.length_a   1.000
_cell.length_b   1.000
_cell.length_c   1.000
_cell.angle_alpha   90.00
_cell.angle_beta   90.00
_cell.angle_gamma   90.00
#
_symmetry.space_group_name_H-M   'P 1'
#
loop_
_entity.id
_entity.type
_entity.pdbx_description
1 polymer ?
#
loop_
_entity_poly.entity_id
_entity_poly.type
_entity_poly.pdbx_seq_one_letter_code
_entity_poly.pdbx_strand_id
1 'polypeptide(L)'
;MRTFLLIILFAGIGYVAGRQHGMQEQAQREAELRERATAMQTASARRPENNPANQALQTQGMPAKPEKIVFYGQQSVKRAEDGHYYLDGYVNGVAVRFMIDTGASLSVISADLARRAGLGECQSVEFRTAMGVDRDACVARADKLDFGQFTHHDVYIGVSKNFEGNALLGMNVLKTLNIEQSGDTLVLENNP
;
A
#
# COMPACT_ATOMS: atom_id res chain seq x y z
N MET A 1 10.91 -59.99 11.32
CA MET A 1 9.82 -59.14 11.89
C MET A 1 10.22 -58.21 13.04
N ARG A 2 11.28 -58.45 13.79
CA ARG A 2 11.70 -57.59 14.91
C ARG A 2 12.39 -56.29 14.52
N THR A 3 13.06 -56.21 13.39
CA THR A 3 13.82 -55.02 12.92
C THR A 3 12.92 -53.90 12.36
N PHE A 4 11.76 -54.22 11.79
CA PHE A 4 10.82 -53.23 11.28
C PHE A 4 10.09 -52.44 12.37
N LEU A 5 9.87 -53.01 13.53
CA LEU A 5 9.19 -52.37 14.64
C LEU A 5 10.04 -51.27 15.29
N LEU A 6 11.37 -51.44 15.30
CA LEU A 6 12.31 -50.47 15.87
C LEU A 6 12.45 -49.21 15.02
N ILE A 7 12.37 -49.32 13.69
CA ILE A 7 12.47 -48.16 12.78
C ILE A 7 11.24 -47.25 12.90
N ILE A 8 10.04 -47.79 13.07
CA ILE A 8 8.82 -47.02 13.24
C ILE A 8 8.82 -46.26 14.58
N LEU A 9 9.39 -46.84 15.62
CA LEU A 9 9.48 -46.20 16.94
C LEU A 9 10.43 -45.00 16.93
N PHE A 10 11.57 -45.08 16.23
CA PHE A 10 12.50 -43.95 16.09
C PHE A 10 11.96 -42.83 15.20
N ALA A 11 11.25 -43.15 14.13
CA ALA A 11 10.59 -42.15 13.26
C ALA A 11 9.48 -41.38 13.99
N GLY A 12 8.71 -42.05 14.87
CA GLY A 12 7.67 -41.43 15.69
C GLY A 12 8.22 -40.46 16.73
N ILE A 13 9.32 -40.81 17.37
CA ILE A 13 9.95 -39.94 18.40
C ILE A 13 10.57 -38.67 17.74
N GLY A 14 11.19 -38.80 16.57
CA GLY A 14 11.73 -37.66 15.81
C GLY A 14 10.67 -36.69 15.34
N TYR A 15 9.51 -37.19 14.92
CA TYR A 15 8.39 -36.37 14.46
C TYR A 15 7.72 -35.60 15.59
N VAL A 16 7.54 -36.20 16.76
CA VAL A 16 6.97 -35.53 17.94
C VAL A 16 7.92 -34.46 18.50
N ALA A 17 9.21 -34.76 18.56
CA ALA A 17 10.23 -33.81 19.04
C ALA A 17 10.36 -32.59 18.11
N GLY A 18 10.34 -32.76 16.78
CA GLY A 18 10.36 -31.67 15.80
C GLY A 18 9.16 -30.75 15.91
N ARG A 19 7.97 -31.31 16.16
CA ARG A 19 6.74 -30.54 16.32
C ARG A 19 6.70 -29.73 17.61
N GLN A 20 7.28 -30.24 18.69
CA GLN A 20 7.41 -29.52 19.97
C GLN A 20 8.40 -28.35 19.86
N HIS A 21 9.51 -28.53 19.13
CA HIS A 21 10.47 -27.45 18.90
C HIS A 21 9.86 -26.30 18.10
N GLY A 22 9.11 -26.59 17.04
CA GLY A 22 8.45 -25.55 16.22
C GLY A 22 7.39 -24.76 17.00
N MET A 23 6.63 -25.42 17.89
CA MET A 23 5.64 -24.73 18.74
C MET A 23 6.28 -23.87 19.82
N GLN A 24 7.41 -24.26 20.38
CA GLN A 24 8.15 -23.46 21.34
C GLN A 24 8.75 -22.20 20.72
N GLU A 25 9.28 -22.31 19.50
CA GLU A 25 9.86 -21.17 18.77
C GLU A 25 8.78 -20.16 18.39
N GLN A 26 7.59 -20.62 17.97
CA GLN A 26 6.46 -19.74 17.71
C GLN A 26 5.95 -19.03 18.97
N ALA A 27 5.83 -19.74 20.07
CA ALA A 27 5.41 -19.16 21.35
C ALA A 27 6.42 -18.10 21.86
N GLN A 28 7.71 -18.31 21.66
CA GLN A 28 8.74 -17.33 22.01
C GLN A 28 8.65 -16.06 21.15
N ARG A 29 8.46 -16.20 19.85
CA ARG A 29 8.27 -15.03 18.95
C ARG A 29 7.01 -14.22 19.28
N GLU A 30 5.91 -14.90 19.61
CA GLU A 30 4.68 -14.19 20.03
C GLU A 30 4.86 -13.47 21.36
N ALA A 31 5.58 -14.07 22.32
CA ALA A 31 5.88 -13.43 23.59
C ALA A 31 6.75 -12.17 23.42
N GLU A 32 7.78 -12.24 22.55
CA GLU A 32 8.66 -11.11 22.25
C GLU A 32 7.91 -9.97 21.54
N LEU A 33 6.99 -10.30 20.62
CA LEU A 33 6.14 -9.31 19.97
C LEU A 33 5.19 -8.61 20.94
N ARG A 34 4.61 -9.35 21.88
CA ARG A 34 3.74 -8.78 22.93
C ARG A 34 4.51 -7.87 23.87
N GLU A 35 5.72 -8.25 24.26
CA GLU A 35 6.59 -7.42 25.10
C GLU A 35 6.97 -6.11 24.41
N ARG A 36 7.33 -6.15 23.12
CA ARG A 36 7.61 -4.96 22.31
C ARG A 36 6.39 -4.06 22.16
N ALA A 37 5.20 -4.63 21.95
CA ALA A 37 3.96 -3.88 21.84
C ALA A 37 3.63 -3.16 23.15
N THR A 38 3.81 -3.83 24.29
CA THR A 38 3.57 -3.26 25.63
C THR A 38 4.59 -2.16 25.94
N ALA A 39 5.86 -2.35 25.56
CA ALA A 39 6.91 -1.35 25.73
C ALA A 39 6.64 -0.08 24.90
N MET A 40 6.13 -0.22 23.67
CA MET A 40 5.71 0.91 22.85
C MET A 40 4.53 1.68 23.44
N GLN A 41 3.53 0.97 23.98
CA GLN A 41 2.38 1.60 24.64
C GLN A 41 2.76 2.35 25.91
N THR A 42 3.65 1.78 26.72
CA THR A 42 4.16 2.44 27.95
C THR A 42 5.08 3.62 27.65
N ALA A 43 5.84 3.58 26.57
CA ALA A 43 6.67 4.71 26.11
C ALA A 43 5.80 5.88 25.61
N SER A 44 4.69 5.60 24.92
CA SER A 44 3.73 6.61 24.49
C SER A 44 2.98 7.28 25.64
N ALA A 45 2.67 6.53 26.70
CA ALA A 45 1.97 7.03 27.88
C ALA A 45 2.88 7.88 28.83
N ARG A 46 4.19 7.82 28.67
CA ARG A 46 5.15 8.59 29.49
C ARG A 46 5.63 9.91 28.86
N ARG A 47 5.03 10.34 27.78
CA ARG A 47 5.37 11.64 27.19
C ARG A 47 4.82 12.74 28.12
N PRO A 48 5.68 13.52 28.80
CA PRO A 48 5.19 14.59 29.66
C PRO A 48 4.53 15.66 28.81
N GLU A 49 3.32 16.01 29.21
CA GLU A 49 2.45 17.02 28.55
C GLU A 49 3.03 18.44 28.65
N ASN A 50 4.13 18.62 29.40
CA ASN A 50 4.82 19.89 29.60
C ASN A 50 6.16 19.94 28.89
N ASN A 51 6.16 19.99 27.56
CA ASN A 51 7.33 20.38 26.78
C ASN A 51 7.30 21.89 26.55
N PRO A 52 8.29 22.67 27.03
CA PRO A 52 8.35 24.12 26.81
C PRO A 52 8.36 24.53 25.34
N ALA A 53 8.69 23.61 24.42
CA ALA A 53 8.54 23.83 22.98
C ALA A 53 7.07 23.94 22.52
N ASN A 54 6.11 23.35 23.25
CA ASN A 54 4.68 23.48 22.93
C ASN A 54 4.05 24.78 23.46
N GLN A 55 4.67 25.44 24.44
CA GLN A 55 4.19 26.74 24.95
C GLN A 55 4.60 27.88 24.04
N ALA A 56 5.72 27.81 23.33
CA ALA A 56 6.17 28.82 22.38
C ALA A 56 5.30 28.90 21.10
N LEU A 57 4.54 27.86 20.79
CA LEU A 57 3.64 27.80 19.61
C LEU A 57 2.25 28.36 19.86
N GLN A 58 1.88 28.63 21.12
CA GLN A 58 0.53 29.12 21.48
C GLN A 58 0.41 30.66 21.55
N THR A 59 1.51 31.40 21.43
CA THR A 59 1.50 32.86 21.53
C THR A 59 1.76 33.59 20.22
N GLN A 60 1.93 32.92 19.12
CA GLN A 60 1.95 33.57 17.80
C GLN A 60 0.58 33.36 17.14
N GLY A 61 -0.07 34.50 16.87
CA GLY A 61 -1.41 34.58 16.32
C GLY A 61 -1.61 33.60 15.17
N MET A 62 -2.83 33.04 15.10
CA MET A 62 -3.26 32.12 14.04
C MET A 62 -2.73 32.60 12.70
N PRO A 63 -1.93 31.80 11.99
CA PRO A 63 -1.60 32.14 10.61
C PRO A 63 -2.92 32.25 9.85
N ALA A 64 -3.05 33.33 9.09
CA ALA A 64 -4.12 33.50 8.12
C ALA A 64 -4.30 32.18 7.37
N LYS A 65 -5.58 31.84 7.09
CA LYS A 65 -6.01 30.75 6.21
C LYS A 65 -4.92 30.47 5.19
N PRO A 66 -4.40 29.23 5.09
CA PRO A 66 -3.30 28.96 4.17
C PRO A 66 -3.73 29.45 2.80
N GLU A 67 -3.06 30.46 2.30
CA GLU A 67 -3.16 30.81 0.89
C GLU A 67 -2.91 29.52 0.14
N LYS A 68 -3.80 29.19 -0.80
CA LYS A 68 -3.71 28.06 -1.69
C LYS A 68 -2.38 28.23 -2.43
N ILE A 69 -1.30 27.66 -1.85
CA ILE A 69 -0.02 27.59 -2.54
C ILE A 69 -0.31 26.69 -3.72
N VAL A 70 -0.55 27.29 -4.87
CA VAL A 70 -0.62 26.61 -6.15
C VAL A 70 0.83 26.24 -6.45
N PHE A 71 1.27 25.10 -5.92
CA PHE A 71 2.46 24.45 -6.44
C PHE A 71 2.16 24.12 -7.89
N TYR A 72 2.82 24.80 -8.79
CA TYR A 72 2.79 24.44 -10.20
C TYR A 72 3.37 23.03 -10.33
N GLY A 73 2.50 22.08 -10.17
CA GLY A 73 2.38 20.81 -10.83
C GLY A 73 3.61 19.92 -10.94
N GLN A 74 4.60 19.96 -10.03
CA GLN A 74 5.73 19.04 -10.09
C GLN A 74 5.80 18.18 -8.82
N GLN A 75 5.81 16.85 -8.99
CA GLN A 75 5.95 15.87 -7.92
C GLN A 75 7.16 14.99 -8.17
N SER A 76 8.11 14.99 -7.24
CA SER A 76 9.27 14.09 -7.29
C SER A 76 9.01 12.85 -6.44
N VAL A 77 9.33 11.69 -6.99
CA VAL A 77 9.16 10.39 -6.36
C VAL A 77 10.48 9.63 -6.40
N LYS A 78 10.97 9.19 -5.26
CA LYS A 78 12.18 8.36 -5.19
C LYS A 78 11.85 6.90 -5.48
N ARG A 79 12.79 6.21 -6.14
CA ARG A 79 12.72 4.77 -6.36
C ARG A 79 12.77 4.04 -5.02
N ALA A 80 11.86 3.10 -4.81
CA ALA A 80 11.86 2.22 -3.66
C ALA A 80 12.91 1.10 -3.81
N GLU A 81 13.18 0.36 -2.73
CA GLU A 81 14.17 -0.72 -2.70
C GLU A 81 13.86 -1.86 -3.69
N ASP A 82 12.58 -2.07 -3.99
CA ASP A 82 12.11 -3.05 -4.98
C ASP A 82 12.23 -2.57 -6.44
N GLY A 83 12.76 -1.36 -6.65
CA GLY A 83 12.98 -0.78 -7.98
C GLY A 83 11.78 -0.02 -8.55
N HIS A 84 10.65 0.02 -7.85
CA HIS A 84 9.44 0.70 -8.30
C HIS A 84 9.29 2.10 -7.69
N TYR A 85 8.34 2.87 -8.23
CA TYR A 85 7.99 4.19 -7.74
C TYR A 85 6.57 4.17 -7.18
N TYR A 86 6.38 4.77 -6.00
CA TYR A 86 5.10 4.74 -5.28
C TYR A 86 4.65 6.14 -4.90
N LEU A 87 3.34 6.37 -4.99
CA LEU A 87 2.67 7.58 -4.51
C LEU A 87 1.48 7.22 -3.63
N ASP A 88 1.35 7.91 -2.53
CA ASP A 88 0.13 7.84 -1.74
C ASP A 88 -0.97 8.69 -2.39
N GLY A 89 -2.20 8.22 -2.27
CA GLY A 89 -3.35 8.88 -2.87
C GLY A 89 -4.67 8.37 -2.33
N TYR A 90 -5.74 8.69 -3.05
CA TYR A 90 -7.11 8.33 -2.64
C TYR A 90 -7.95 8.00 -3.86
N VAL A 91 -8.82 7.00 -3.72
CA VAL A 91 -9.92 6.70 -4.66
C VAL A 91 -11.22 7.01 -3.94
N ASN A 92 -11.99 7.98 -4.40
CA ASN A 92 -13.21 8.47 -3.76
C ASN A 92 -13.02 8.74 -2.24
N GLY A 93 -11.86 9.27 -1.85
CA GLY A 93 -11.53 9.56 -0.45
C GLY A 93 -10.99 8.36 0.36
N VAL A 94 -10.92 7.17 -0.20
CA VAL A 94 -10.31 5.99 0.45
C VAL A 94 -8.82 5.94 0.14
N ALA A 95 -8.00 5.96 1.18
CA ALA A 95 -6.54 5.96 1.06
C ALA A 95 -6.02 4.70 0.37
N VAL A 96 -5.03 4.89 -0.49
CA VAL A 96 -4.38 3.85 -1.26
C VAL A 96 -2.95 4.25 -1.60
N ARG A 97 -2.07 3.28 -1.75
CA ARG A 97 -0.72 3.48 -2.27
C ARG A 97 -0.67 2.97 -3.70
N PHE A 98 -0.35 3.86 -4.63
CA PHE A 98 -0.21 3.56 -6.05
C PHE A 98 1.23 3.21 -6.40
N MET A 99 1.42 2.12 -7.13
CA MET A 99 2.65 1.86 -7.89
C MET A 99 2.50 2.52 -9.26
N ILE A 100 3.44 3.36 -9.64
CA ILE A 100 3.47 4.00 -10.96
C ILE A 100 3.90 2.95 -11.98
N ASP A 101 3.03 2.66 -12.94
CA ASP A 101 3.25 1.63 -13.95
C ASP A 101 2.92 2.14 -15.36
N THR A 102 3.95 2.56 -16.08
CA THR A 102 3.82 3.00 -17.49
C THR A 102 3.54 1.85 -18.46
N GLY A 103 3.69 0.59 -18.03
CA GLY A 103 3.33 -0.60 -18.80
C GLY A 103 1.85 -0.95 -18.72
N ALA A 104 1.13 -0.45 -17.70
CA ALA A 104 -0.30 -0.66 -17.54
C ALA A 104 -1.10 0.37 -18.34
N SER A 105 -1.99 -0.09 -19.23
CA SER A 105 -2.87 0.81 -20.01
C SER A 105 -3.93 1.48 -19.13
N LEU A 106 -4.34 0.82 -18.05
CA LEU A 106 -5.39 1.24 -17.13
C LEU A 106 -4.87 1.17 -15.69
N SER A 107 -5.25 2.13 -14.87
CA SER A 107 -5.06 2.05 -13.42
C SER A 107 -5.91 0.92 -12.86
N VAL A 108 -5.36 0.13 -11.93
CA VAL A 108 -6.03 -1.07 -11.41
C VAL A 108 -6.01 -1.07 -9.88
N ILE A 109 -7.13 -1.45 -9.28
CA ILE A 109 -7.28 -1.61 -7.83
C ILE A 109 -7.87 -2.98 -7.51
N SER A 110 -7.71 -3.40 -6.25
CA SER A 110 -8.35 -4.62 -5.76
C SER A 110 -9.87 -4.44 -5.63
N ALA A 111 -10.61 -5.55 -5.73
CA ALA A 111 -12.06 -5.54 -5.52
C ALA A 111 -12.44 -5.08 -4.10
N ASP A 112 -11.58 -5.31 -3.10
CA ASP A 112 -11.81 -4.83 -1.74
C ASP A 112 -11.73 -3.29 -1.66
N LEU A 113 -10.71 -2.70 -2.25
CA LEU A 113 -10.57 -1.24 -2.32
C LEU A 113 -11.75 -0.62 -3.08
N ALA A 114 -12.17 -1.21 -4.20
CA ALA A 114 -13.32 -0.74 -4.99
C ALA A 114 -14.61 -0.69 -4.14
N ARG A 115 -14.88 -1.74 -3.35
CA ARG A 115 -16.03 -1.75 -2.43
C ARG A 115 -15.94 -0.65 -1.39
N ARG A 116 -14.78 -0.48 -0.74
CA ARG A 116 -14.56 0.56 0.28
C ARG A 116 -14.69 1.96 -0.30
N ALA A 117 -14.22 2.16 -1.52
CA ALA A 117 -14.31 3.42 -2.25
C ALA A 117 -15.71 3.69 -2.84
N GLY A 118 -16.67 2.79 -2.64
CA GLY A 118 -18.03 2.93 -3.12
C GLY A 118 -18.13 3.00 -4.64
N LEU A 119 -17.22 2.33 -5.38
CA LEU A 119 -17.33 2.26 -6.82
C LEU A 119 -18.61 1.47 -7.18
N GLY A 120 -19.46 2.10 -7.98
CA GLY A 120 -20.76 1.59 -8.35
C GLY A 120 -20.71 0.46 -9.39
N GLU A 121 -21.47 0.61 -10.47
CA GLU A 121 -21.55 -0.39 -11.53
C GLU A 121 -20.17 -0.69 -12.12
N CYS A 122 -19.87 -1.99 -12.29
CA CYS A 122 -18.62 -2.48 -12.80
C CYS A 122 -18.87 -3.31 -14.07
N GLN A 123 -18.41 -2.81 -15.20
CA GLN A 123 -18.55 -3.50 -16.49
C GLN A 123 -17.48 -4.58 -16.63
N SER A 124 -17.89 -5.83 -16.79
CA SER A 124 -16.97 -6.97 -16.99
C SER A 124 -16.10 -6.77 -18.23
N VAL A 125 -14.81 -7.01 -18.07
CA VAL A 125 -13.80 -6.94 -19.13
C VAL A 125 -12.76 -8.03 -18.93
N GLU A 126 -12.04 -8.36 -20.00
CA GLU A 126 -10.89 -9.25 -19.93
C GLU A 126 -9.60 -8.41 -19.88
N PHE A 127 -8.79 -8.57 -18.81
CA PHE A 127 -7.47 -7.93 -18.75
C PHE A 127 -6.39 -8.90 -19.19
N ARG A 128 -5.49 -8.41 -20.04
CA ARG A 128 -4.24 -9.09 -20.36
C ARG A 128 -3.14 -8.54 -19.46
N THR A 129 -2.57 -9.41 -18.66
CA THR A 129 -1.49 -9.10 -17.73
C THR A 129 -0.24 -9.90 -18.08
N ALA A 130 0.90 -9.54 -17.50
CA ALA A 130 2.13 -10.32 -17.65
C ALA A 130 2.00 -11.77 -17.13
N MET A 131 1.05 -12.03 -16.21
CA MET A 131 0.78 -13.35 -15.64
C MET A 131 -0.29 -14.14 -16.39
N GLY A 132 -0.91 -13.56 -17.42
CA GLY A 132 -1.97 -14.20 -18.20
C GLY A 132 -3.21 -13.32 -18.36
N VAL A 133 -4.35 -13.99 -18.60
CA VAL A 133 -5.62 -13.31 -18.83
C VAL A 133 -6.48 -13.38 -17.57
N ASP A 134 -6.86 -12.22 -17.05
CA ASP A 134 -7.83 -12.07 -15.96
C ASP A 134 -9.23 -11.84 -16.54
N ARG A 135 -10.12 -12.83 -16.40
CA ARG A 135 -11.51 -12.78 -16.87
C ARG A 135 -12.50 -12.36 -15.78
N ASP A 136 -12.05 -12.28 -14.54
CA ASP A 136 -12.87 -11.86 -13.39
C ASP A 136 -12.70 -10.35 -13.09
N ALA A 137 -12.09 -9.64 -14.01
CA ALA A 137 -11.89 -8.21 -13.92
C ALA A 137 -13.09 -7.43 -14.48
N CYS A 138 -13.22 -6.20 -14.03
CA CYS A 138 -14.20 -5.26 -14.56
C CYS A 138 -13.65 -3.84 -14.55
N VAL A 139 -14.35 -2.90 -15.20
CA VAL A 139 -14.03 -1.47 -15.18
C VAL A 139 -15.16 -0.73 -14.50
N ALA A 140 -14.82 0.09 -13.51
CA ALA A 140 -15.74 0.97 -12.82
C ALA A 140 -15.28 2.43 -12.93
N ARG A 141 -16.20 3.38 -12.75
CA ARG A 141 -15.91 4.80 -12.70
C ARG A 141 -15.67 5.24 -11.27
N ALA A 142 -14.54 5.87 -11.00
CA ALA A 142 -14.28 6.62 -9.77
C ALA A 142 -14.60 8.10 -10.02
N ASP A 143 -15.32 8.72 -9.11
CA ASP A 143 -15.67 10.14 -9.20
C ASP A 143 -14.42 11.00 -9.00
N LYS A 144 -13.50 10.55 -8.14
CA LYS A 144 -12.27 11.27 -7.84
C LYS A 144 -11.11 10.33 -7.59
N LEU A 145 -9.97 10.62 -8.21
CA LEU A 145 -8.69 9.99 -8.02
C LEU A 145 -7.66 11.05 -7.65
N ASP A 146 -7.12 10.97 -6.44
CA ASP A 146 -6.04 11.83 -5.97
C ASP A 146 -4.75 11.03 -5.88
N PHE A 147 -3.60 11.58 -6.30
CA PHE A 147 -2.28 11.00 -6.09
C PHE A 147 -1.21 12.09 -6.07
N GLY A 148 -0.37 12.09 -5.04
CA GLY A 148 0.54 13.21 -4.80
C GLY A 148 -0.24 14.52 -4.75
N GLN A 149 0.09 15.45 -5.65
CA GLN A 149 -0.60 16.75 -5.78
C GLN A 149 -1.63 16.80 -6.92
N PHE A 150 -1.84 15.69 -7.63
CA PHE A 150 -2.71 15.64 -8.79
C PHE A 150 -4.11 15.13 -8.40
N THR A 151 -5.13 15.69 -9.03
CA THR A 151 -6.51 15.27 -8.89
C THR A 151 -7.13 15.05 -10.27
N HIS A 152 -7.74 13.91 -10.44
CA HIS A 152 -8.51 13.56 -11.62
C HIS A 152 -9.96 13.23 -11.25
N HIS A 153 -10.90 13.64 -12.06
CA HIS A 153 -12.31 13.35 -11.91
C HIS A 153 -12.78 12.40 -13.01
N ASP A 154 -13.84 11.63 -12.72
CA ASP A 154 -14.50 10.75 -13.68
C ASP A 154 -13.53 9.73 -14.33
N VAL A 155 -12.70 9.11 -13.51
CA VAL A 155 -11.65 8.19 -13.97
C VAL A 155 -12.17 6.77 -14.07
N TYR A 156 -11.99 6.13 -15.22
CA TYR A 156 -12.22 4.69 -15.34
C TYR A 156 -11.07 3.91 -14.74
N ILE A 157 -11.38 2.99 -13.83
CA ILE A 157 -10.40 2.19 -13.09
C ILE A 157 -10.73 0.72 -13.25
N GLY A 158 -9.74 -0.09 -13.53
CA GLY A 158 -9.82 -1.53 -13.51
C GLY A 158 -9.97 -2.05 -12.09
N VAL A 159 -10.86 -3.01 -11.91
CA VAL A 159 -11.07 -3.71 -10.64
C VAL A 159 -10.82 -5.18 -10.89
N SER A 160 -9.91 -5.78 -10.12
CA SER A 160 -9.58 -7.19 -10.21
C SER A 160 -9.67 -7.87 -8.86
N LYS A 161 -10.28 -9.05 -8.82
CA LYS A 161 -10.32 -9.91 -7.62
C LYS A 161 -8.98 -10.60 -7.37
N ASN A 162 -8.21 -10.78 -8.45
CA ASN A 162 -6.91 -11.46 -8.43
C ASN A 162 -5.75 -10.50 -8.19
N PHE A 163 -6.03 -9.20 -8.03
CA PHE A 163 -5.02 -8.19 -7.77
C PHE A 163 -4.82 -8.05 -6.26
N GLU A 164 -3.67 -8.52 -5.79
CA GLU A 164 -3.24 -8.43 -4.40
C GLU A 164 -2.12 -7.38 -4.30
N GLY A 165 -2.21 -6.48 -3.33
CA GLY A 165 -1.19 -5.48 -3.03
C GLY A 165 -1.59 -4.04 -3.30
N ASN A 166 -0.60 -3.23 -3.68
CA ASN A 166 -0.79 -1.80 -3.97
C ASN A 166 -1.56 -1.61 -5.28
N ALA A 167 -2.31 -0.50 -5.38
CA ALA A 167 -2.96 -0.14 -6.62
C ALA A 167 -1.92 0.20 -7.71
N LEU A 168 -2.28 -0.02 -8.98
CA LEU A 168 -1.51 0.44 -10.14
C LEU A 168 -2.02 1.79 -10.62
N LEU A 169 -1.12 2.72 -10.87
CA LEU A 169 -1.40 3.97 -11.57
C LEU A 169 -0.94 3.82 -13.01
N GLY A 170 -1.89 3.63 -13.92
CA GLY A 170 -1.63 3.30 -15.32
C GLY A 170 -1.71 4.49 -16.27
N MET A 171 -1.44 4.23 -17.55
CA MET A 171 -1.35 5.24 -18.60
C MET A 171 -2.65 5.98 -18.90
N ASN A 172 -3.82 5.45 -18.53
CA ASN A 172 -5.08 6.22 -18.63
C ASN A 172 -5.03 7.54 -17.84
N VAL A 173 -4.24 7.58 -16.76
CA VAL A 173 -4.02 8.76 -15.91
C VAL A 173 -2.65 9.38 -16.22
N LEU A 174 -1.60 8.58 -16.24
CA LEU A 174 -0.22 9.05 -16.38
C LEU A 174 0.04 9.82 -17.67
N LYS A 175 -0.67 9.51 -18.77
CA LYS A 175 -0.53 10.21 -20.07
C LYS A 175 -0.90 11.70 -20.01
N THR A 176 -1.58 12.15 -18.95
CA THR A 176 -1.93 13.56 -18.73
C THR A 176 -0.79 14.35 -18.13
N LEU A 177 0.28 13.67 -17.76
CA LEU A 177 1.46 14.24 -17.09
C LEU A 177 2.70 14.08 -17.99
N ASN A 178 3.62 15.02 -17.85
CA ASN A 178 5.00 14.82 -18.29
C ASN A 178 5.72 13.98 -17.23
N ILE A 179 6.41 12.94 -17.66
CA ILE A 179 7.12 12.01 -16.80
C ILE A 179 8.58 11.99 -17.20
N GLU A 180 9.45 12.41 -16.30
CA GLU A 180 10.90 12.40 -16.50
C GLU A 180 11.56 11.54 -15.42
N GLN A 181 12.44 10.63 -15.81
CA GLN A 181 13.24 9.86 -14.89
C GLN A 181 14.70 10.32 -14.94
N SER A 182 15.24 10.72 -13.79
CA SER A 182 16.64 11.10 -13.63
C SER A 182 17.25 10.32 -12.46
N GLY A 183 18.13 9.36 -12.76
CA GLY A 183 18.71 8.45 -11.77
C GLY A 183 17.62 7.66 -11.03
N ASP A 184 17.56 7.82 -9.71
CA ASP A 184 16.59 7.15 -8.84
C ASP A 184 15.35 8.03 -8.54
N THR A 185 15.17 9.11 -9.27
CA THR A 185 14.05 10.01 -9.08
C THR A 185 13.17 10.04 -10.33
N LEU A 186 11.86 9.89 -10.14
CA LEU A 186 10.84 10.11 -11.14
C LEU A 186 10.16 11.45 -10.85
N VAL A 187 10.10 12.31 -11.84
CA VAL A 187 9.45 13.61 -11.77
C VAL A 187 8.17 13.58 -12.59
N LEU A 188 7.06 13.95 -11.99
CA LEU A 188 5.76 14.08 -12.61
C LEU A 188 5.39 15.55 -12.65
N GLU A 189 4.94 16.05 -13.80
CA GLU A 189 4.50 17.43 -14.01
C GLU A 189 3.19 17.47 -14.78
N ASN A 190 2.36 18.48 -14.52
CA ASN A 190 1.20 18.72 -15.37
C ASN A 190 1.67 19.02 -16.80
N ASN A 191 1.04 18.38 -17.76
CA ASN A 191 1.21 18.74 -19.16
C ASN A 191 0.49 20.09 -19.39
N PRO A 192 1.19 21.14 -19.88
CA PRO A 192 0.62 22.48 -20.07
C PRO A 192 -0.52 22.52 -21.10
#